data_706bcb1b9dc9925613d25fa7789eb771
#
_entry.id   706bcb1b9dc9925613d25fa7789eb771
#
_cell.length_a   1.000
_cell.length_b   1.000
_cell.length_c   1.000
_cell.angle_alpha   90.00
_cell.angle_beta   90.00
_cell.angle_gamma   90.00
#
_symmetry.space_group_name_H-M   'P 1'
#
loop_
_entity.id
_entity.type
_entity.pdbx_description
1 polymer ?
#
loop_
_entity_poly.entity_id
_entity_poly.type
_entity_poly.pdbx_seq_one_letter_code
_entity_poly.pdbx_strand_id
1 'polypeptide(L)'
;WVYLGVLAGIAVSALIGFLFGWLIKVLGAASPIAEPLLEGAFSLIAVVFLSWMLVWMTQQARSMKSQVEGSVSSALKQGGALGVFWLIFIAVVREGFETVVFVLAKFEQGFLPALGALAGLGAAAAIGVLLFKWGVKLNLRVFFKAMGILLLLVIAGLVVTALGHFDTVMSTLASQSRASASICFYYERFARVHSCILGAKVWDLGQVLPDDRFPGAILSALFGYTQRLYLVQAIAYVLFLFAVGGFYFQSLSGRSPFAKKQLVSSAPSRVE
;
A
#
# COMPACT_ATOMS: atom_id res chain seq x y z
N TRP A 1 26.47 3.22 -15.10
CA TRP A 1 26.04 3.88 -13.85
C TRP A 1 24.53 3.73 -13.63
N VAL A 2 23.70 3.87 -14.67
CA VAL A 2 22.24 3.66 -14.58
C VAL A 2 21.92 2.24 -14.07
N TYR A 3 22.45 1.21 -14.72
CA TYR A 3 22.23 -0.19 -14.33
C TYR A 3 22.75 -0.50 -12.93
N LEU A 4 23.88 0.11 -12.54
CA LEU A 4 24.41 -0.04 -11.18
C LEU A 4 23.50 0.58 -10.14
N GLY A 5 22.92 1.77 -10.41
CA GLY A 5 21.95 2.40 -9.53
C GLY A 5 20.69 1.57 -9.37
N VAL A 6 20.16 0.98 -10.45
CA VAL A 6 19.00 0.09 -10.41
C VAL A 6 19.30 -1.17 -9.61
N LEU A 7 20.39 -1.87 -9.91
CA LEU A 7 20.76 -3.12 -9.21
C LEU A 7 21.02 -2.89 -7.72
N ALA A 8 21.77 -1.83 -7.39
CA ALA A 8 22.01 -1.47 -5.99
C ALA A 8 20.71 -1.12 -5.25
N GLY A 9 19.81 -0.37 -5.89
CA GLY A 9 18.51 -0.03 -5.32
C GLY A 9 17.63 -1.25 -5.05
N ILE A 10 17.55 -2.18 -6.01
CA ILE A 10 16.83 -3.44 -5.85
C ILE A 10 17.44 -4.28 -4.72
N ALA A 11 18.78 -4.40 -4.67
CA ALA A 11 19.46 -5.17 -3.63
C ALA A 11 19.20 -4.61 -2.23
N VAL A 12 19.26 -3.28 -2.06
CA VAL A 12 18.97 -2.63 -0.78
C VAL A 12 17.50 -2.81 -0.40
N SER A 13 16.57 -2.65 -1.33
CA SER A 13 15.13 -2.87 -1.06
C SER A 13 14.84 -4.32 -0.66
N ALA A 14 15.44 -5.29 -1.34
CA ALA A 14 15.32 -6.71 -1.01
C ALA A 14 15.91 -7.02 0.39
N LEU A 15 17.05 -6.42 0.74
CA LEU A 15 17.65 -6.54 2.06
C LEU A 15 16.76 -5.98 3.16
N ILE A 16 16.18 -4.80 2.94
CA ILE A 16 15.21 -4.18 3.85
C ILE A 16 14.01 -5.11 4.04
N GLY A 17 13.44 -5.62 2.95
CA GLY A 17 12.31 -6.56 2.99
C GLY A 17 12.63 -7.84 3.77
N PHE A 18 13.81 -8.41 3.54
CA PHE A 18 14.29 -9.59 4.26
C PHE A 18 14.44 -9.32 5.75
N LEU A 19 15.06 -8.19 6.13
CA LEU A 19 15.26 -7.82 7.54
C LEU A 19 13.94 -7.61 8.27
N PHE A 20 12.99 -6.90 7.66
CA PHE A 20 11.66 -6.71 8.25
C PHE A 20 10.89 -8.03 8.37
N GLY A 21 10.89 -8.87 7.33
CA GLY A 21 10.25 -10.18 7.37
C GLY A 21 10.88 -11.12 8.42
N TRP A 22 12.20 -11.09 8.58
CA TRP A 22 12.89 -11.82 9.63
C TRP A 22 12.53 -11.29 11.03
N LEU A 23 12.50 -9.97 11.19
CA LEU A 23 12.14 -9.31 12.46
C LEU A 23 10.71 -9.69 12.90
N ILE A 24 9.74 -9.65 11.97
CA ILE A 24 8.35 -10.05 12.24
C ILE A 24 8.30 -11.50 12.72
N LYS A 25 9.01 -12.42 12.06
CA LYS A 25 9.07 -13.83 12.47
C LYS A 25 9.68 -14.03 13.85
N VAL A 26 10.79 -13.35 14.15
CA VAL A 26 11.47 -13.45 15.45
C VAL A 26 10.60 -12.89 16.57
N LEU A 27 9.98 -11.74 16.37
CA LEU A 27 9.07 -11.12 17.34
C LEU A 27 7.75 -11.90 17.46
N GLY A 28 7.21 -12.38 16.35
CA GLY A 28 5.98 -13.18 16.31
C GLY A 28 6.12 -14.52 17.06
N ALA A 29 7.28 -15.16 16.96
CA ALA A 29 7.56 -16.40 17.68
C ALA A 29 7.56 -16.27 19.23
N ALA A 30 7.64 -15.04 19.73
CA ALA A 30 7.66 -14.78 21.18
C ALA A 30 6.29 -14.97 21.86
N SER A 31 5.18 -14.84 21.14
CA SER A 31 3.83 -14.99 21.70
C SER A 31 2.79 -15.20 20.58
N PRO A 32 1.74 -16.02 20.83
CA PRO A 32 0.63 -16.19 19.87
C PRO A 32 -0.13 -14.89 19.54
N ILE A 33 0.03 -13.86 20.35
CA ILE A 33 -0.59 -12.55 20.19
C ILE A 33 0.31 -11.61 19.39
N ALA A 34 1.65 -11.79 19.49
CA ALA A 34 2.60 -10.88 18.90
C ALA A 34 2.54 -10.87 17.37
N GLU A 35 2.39 -12.04 16.74
CA GLU A 35 2.33 -12.17 15.28
C GLU A 35 1.13 -11.41 14.69
N PRO A 36 -0.14 -11.69 15.04
CA PRO A 36 -1.27 -10.97 14.47
C PRO A 36 -1.31 -9.49 14.88
N LEU A 37 -0.75 -9.13 16.04
CA LEU A 37 -0.63 -7.73 16.44
C LEU A 37 0.35 -6.96 15.55
N LEU A 38 1.50 -7.55 15.24
CA LEU A 38 2.50 -6.95 14.34
C LEU A 38 1.93 -6.85 12.93
N GLU A 39 1.30 -7.89 12.40
CA GLU A 39 0.68 -7.89 11.08
C GLU A 39 -0.42 -6.81 10.97
N GLY A 40 -1.28 -6.69 11.98
CA GLY A 40 -2.29 -5.63 12.05
C GLY A 40 -1.68 -4.23 12.12
N ALA A 41 -0.63 -4.04 12.93
CA ALA A 41 0.07 -2.77 13.06
C ALA A 41 0.78 -2.37 11.76
N PHE A 42 1.50 -3.30 11.12
CA PHE A 42 2.14 -3.05 9.82
C PHE A 42 1.12 -2.75 8.73
N SER A 43 -0.02 -3.45 8.71
CA SER A 43 -1.11 -3.18 7.77
C SER A 43 -1.68 -1.76 7.95
N LEU A 44 -1.87 -1.30 9.19
CA LEU A 44 -2.30 0.08 9.45
C LEU A 44 -1.25 1.13 9.02
N ILE A 45 0.02 0.89 9.33
CA ILE A 45 1.12 1.75 8.88
C ILE A 45 1.13 1.83 7.35
N ALA A 46 0.98 0.69 6.67
CA ALA A 46 0.89 0.63 5.23
C ALA A 46 -0.31 1.41 4.68
N VAL A 47 -1.49 1.28 5.29
CA VAL A 47 -2.70 2.04 4.90
C VAL A 47 -2.44 3.54 4.96
N VAL A 48 -1.87 4.04 6.06
CA VAL A 48 -1.59 5.48 6.24
C VAL A 48 -0.54 5.96 5.24
N PHE A 49 0.57 5.23 5.13
CA PHE A 49 1.69 5.58 4.26
C PHE A 49 1.29 5.57 2.78
N LEU A 50 0.66 4.48 2.31
CA LEU A 50 0.24 4.35 0.91
C LEU A 50 -0.89 5.33 0.54
N SER A 51 -1.81 5.63 1.48
CA SER A 51 -2.86 6.64 1.26
C SER A 51 -2.26 8.03 1.09
N TRP A 52 -1.32 8.40 1.96
CA TRP A 52 -0.61 9.68 1.86
C TRP A 52 0.16 9.78 0.56
N MET A 53 0.89 8.71 0.20
CA MET A 53 1.65 8.63 -1.03
C MET A 53 0.78 8.72 -2.27
N LEU A 54 -0.38 8.01 -2.31
CA LEU A 54 -1.33 8.06 -3.41
C LEU A 54 -1.78 9.50 -3.71
N VAL A 55 -2.13 10.25 -2.66
CA VAL A 55 -2.55 11.66 -2.79
C VAL A 55 -1.37 12.53 -3.23
N TRP A 56 -0.19 12.34 -2.64
CA TRP A 56 1.00 13.11 -2.97
C TRP A 56 1.47 12.88 -4.40
N MET A 57 1.55 11.61 -4.86
CA MET A 57 1.92 11.26 -6.24
C MET A 57 0.98 11.88 -7.27
N THR A 58 -0.32 11.89 -6.97
CA THR A 58 -1.33 12.46 -7.88
C THR A 58 -1.13 13.97 -8.05
N GLN A 59 -0.72 14.67 -7.01
CA GLN A 59 -0.40 16.11 -7.07
C GLN A 59 0.88 16.35 -7.87
N GLN A 60 1.88 15.50 -7.69
CA GLN A 60 3.18 15.60 -8.34
C GLN A 60 3.16 15.19 -9.81
N ALA A 61 2.25 14.30 -10.22
CA ALA A 61 2.18 13.75 -11.58
C ALA A 61 2.07 14.82 -12.68
N ARG A 62 1.57 16.01 -12.36
CA ARG A 62 1.43 17.13 -13.30
C ARG A 62 2.77 17.80 -13.65
N SER A 63 3.73 17.80 -12.72
CA SER A 63 5.04 18.42 -12.88
C SER A 63 6.17 17.41 -13.10
N MET A 64 5.86 16.10 -13.07
CA MET A 64 6.88 15.04 -13.12
C MET A 64 7.79 15.11 -14.36
N LYS A 65 7.23 15.40 -15.54
CA LYS A 65 8.04 15.46 -16.76
C LYS A 65 9.14 16.52 -16.67
N SER A 66 8.79 17.73 -16.30
CA SER A 66 9.75 18.84 -16.17
C SER A 66 10.72 18.65 -15.02
N GLN A 67 10.27 18.04 -13.91
CA GLN A 67 11.13 17.76 -12.76
C GLN A 67 12.15 16.66 -13.05
N VAL A 68 11.74 15.57 -13.72
CA VAL A 68 12.66 14.48 -14.09
C VAL A 68 13.69 15.00 -15.09
N GLU A 69 13.27 15.72 -16.14
CA GLU A 69 14.18 16.32 -17.11
C GLU A 69 15.16 17.30 -16.44
N GLY A 70 14.68 18.13 -15.53
CA GLY A 70 15.50 19.05 -14.74
C GLY A 70 16.48 18.35 -13.81
N SER A 71 16.05 17.30 -13.10
CA SER A 71 16.89 16.53 -12.18
C SER A 71 17.99 15.76 -12.90
N VAL A 72 17.67 15.14 -14.04
CA VAL A 72 18.67 14.45 -14.88
C VAL A 72 19.67 15.44 -15.44
N SER A 73 19.21 16.59 -15.96
CA SER A 73 20.09 17.66 -16.47
C SER A 73 21.01 18.20 -15.39
N SER A 74 20.50 18.42 -14.17
CA SER A 74 21.31 18.91 -13.04
C SER A 74 22.30 17.85 -12.55
N ALA A 75 21.88 16.58 -12.47
CA ALA A 75 22.76 15.48 -12.08
C ALA A 75 23.93 15.31 -13.07
N LEU A 76 23.67 15.45 -14.36
CA LEU A 76 24.70 15.40 -15.40
C LEU A 76 25.66 16.58 -15.32
N LYS A 77 25.17 17.79 -15.02
CA LYS A 77 26.00 19.01 -14.96
C LYS A 77 26.86 19.08 -13.68
N GLN A 78 26.31 18.64 -12.55
CA GLN A 78 26.97 18.81 -11.23
C GLN A 78 27.73 17.58 -10.75
N GLY A 79 27.25 16.38 -11.07
CA GLY A 79 27.77 15.12 -10.52
C GLY A 79 28.25 14.12 -11.59
N GLY A 80 28.11 14.42 -12.87
CA GLY A 80 28.47 13.47 -13.92
C GLY A 80 27.76 12.11 -13.76
N ALA A 81 28.52 11.04 -14.01
CA ALA A 81 28.01 9.66 -13.91
C ALA A 81 27.56 9.25 -12.51
N LEU A 82 28.21 9.80 -11.46
CA LEU A 82 27.89 9.52 -10.06
C LEU A 82 26.57 10.18 -9.65
N GLY A 83 26.30 11.39 -10.14
CA GLY A 83 25.02 12.08 -9.89
C GLY A 83 23.83 11.32 -10.45
N VAL A 84 23.97 10.73 -11.66
CA VAL A 84 22.96 9.87 -12.26
C VAL A 84 22.76 8.58 -11.47
N PHE A 85 23.86 7.97 -11.00
CA PHE A 85 23.77 6.78 -10.14
C PHE A 85 22.93 7.06 -8.88
N TRP A 86 23.23 8.11 -8.12
CA TRP A 86 22.52 8.44 -6.89
C TRP A 86 21.06 8.80 -7.12
N LEU A 87 20.76 9.53 -8.19
CA LEU A 87 19.38 9.86 -8.55
C LEU A 87 18.54 8.60 -8.78
N ILE A 88 19.06 7.65 -9.57
CA ILE A 88 18.38 6.41 -9.89
C ILE A 88 18.31 5.50 -8.65
N PHE A 89 19.41 5.38 -7.92
CA PHE A 89 19.46 4.58 -6.70
C PHE A 89 18.39 5.00 -5.70
N ILE A 90 18.30 6.30 -5.38
CA ILE A 90 17.30 6.82 -4.42
C ILE A 90 15.88 6.59 -4.95
N ALA A 91 15.63 6.81 -6.25
CA ALA A 91 14.34 6.57 -6.85
C ALA A 91 13.92 5.09 -6.73
N VAL A 92 14.83 4.16 -7.05
CA VAL A 92 14.56 2.71 -6.99
C VAL A 92 14.41 2.23 -5.55
N VAL A 93 15.23 2.72 -4.61
CA VAL A 93 15.09 2.38 -3.17
C VAL A 93 13.74 2.84 -2.64
N ARG A 94 13.31 4.03 -3.03
CA ARG A 94 12.00 4.56 -2.63
C ARG A 94 10.87 3.65 -3.11
N GLU A 95 10.80 3.35 -4.40
CA GLU A 95 9.76 2.47 -4.97
C GLU A 95 9.85 1.04 -4.40
N GLY A 96 11.08 0.57 -4.18
CA GLY A 96 11.32 -0.72 -3.55
C GLY A 96 10.85 -0.77 -2.10
N PHE A 97 11.05 0.30 -1.32
CA PHE A 97 10.53 0.40 0.04
C PHE A 97 9.00 0.36 0.07
N GLU A 98 8.34 1.06 -0.85
CA GLU A 98 6.87 1.02 -1.00
C GLU A 98 6.37 -0.40 -1.29
N THR A 99 7.06 -1.10 -2.20
CA THR A 99 6.77 -2.51 -2.52
C THR A 99 6.97 -3.41 -1.30
N VAL A 100 8.05 -3.22 -0.54
CA VAL A 100 8.32 -3.96 0.70
C VAL A 100 7.21 -3.76 1.72
N VAL A 101 6.82 -2.51 1.99
CA VAL A 101 5.72 -2.19 2.94
C VAL A 101 4.43 -2.85 2.50
N PHE A 102 4.11 -2.80 1.20
CA PHE A 102 2.91 -3.43 0.65
C PHE A 102 2.93 -4.96 0.78
N VAL A 103 4.06 -5.60 0.45
CA VAL A 103 4.23 -7.06 0.55
C VAL A 103 4.15 -7.51 2.01
N LEU A 104 4.80 -6.79 2.93
CA LEU A 104 4.74 -7.11 4.36
C LEU A 104 3.34 -6.95 4.95
N ALA A 105 2.58 -5.95 4.49
CA ALA A 105 1.20 -5.75 4.93
C ALA A 105 0.22 -6.85 4.45
N LYS A 106 0.62 -7.60 3.42
CA LYS A 106 -0.14 -8.75 2.87
C LYS A 106 0.55 -10.08 3.15
N PHE A 107 1.55 -10.10 4.05
CA PHE A 107 2.39 -11.27 4.30
C PHE A 107 1.58 -12.35 5.02
N GLU A 108 0.97 -13.24 4.25
CA GLU A 108 0.54 -14.55 4.73
C GLU A 108 1.75 -15.49 4.70
N GLN A 109 1.88 -16.33 5.71
CA GLN A 109 3.05 -17.22 5.86
C GLN A 109 3.19 -18.15 4.66
N GLY A 110 4.34 -18.10 3.97
CA GLY A 110 4.64 -19.04 2.92
C GLY A 110 5.57 -18.49 1.82
N PHE A 111 5.91 -19.38 0.88
CA PHE A 111 6.75 -19.05 -0.28
C PHE A 111 5.95 -18.46 -1.46
N LEU A 112 4.63 -18.67 -1.47
CA LEU A 112 3.74 -18.19 -2.55
C LEU A 112 3.76 -16.68 -2.78
N PRO A 113 3.69 -15.81 -1.74
CA PRO A 113 3.77 -14.37 -1.93
C PRO A 113 5.07 -13.90 -2.58
N ALA A 114 6.20 -14.53 -2.24
CA ALA A 114 7.49 -14.22 -2.85
C ALA A 114 7.54 -14.60 -4.34
N LEU A 115 6.97 -15.76 -4.71
CA LEU A 115 6.82 -16.15 -6.12
C LEU A 115 5.89 -15.19 -6.87
N GLY A 116 4.78 -14.77 -6.25
CA GLY A 116 3.85 -13.79 -6.81
C GLY A 116 4.53 -12.45 -7.07
N ALA A 117 5.35 -11.97 -6.13
CA ALA A 117 6.12 -10.73 -6.27
C ALA A 117 7.14 -10.83 -7.43
N LEU A 118 7.87 -11.93 -7.54
CA LEU A 118 8.81 -12.16 -8.65
C LEU A 118 8.10 -12.25 -10.00
N ALA A 119 6.99 -12.99 -10.07
CA ALA A 119 6.18 -13.08 -11.29
C ALA A 119 5.60 -11.73 -11.69
N GLY A 120 5.09 -10.95 -10.73
CA GLY A 120 4.59 -9.60 -10.94
C GLY A 120 5.66 -8.64 -11.46
N LEU A 121 6.86 -8.69 -10.88
CA LEU A 121 8.01 -7.89 -11.32
C LEU A 121 8.43 -8.28 -12.75
N GLY A 122 8.47 -9.57 -13.06
CA GLY A 122 8.76 -10.08 -14.40
C GLY A 122 7.71 -9.63 -15.43
N ALA A 123 6.42 -9.71 -15.08
CA ALA A 123 5.33 -9.24 -15.93
C ALA A 123 5.40 -7.72 -16.15
N ALA A 124 5.67 -6.93 -15.11
CA ALA A 124 5.84 -5.49 -15.23
C ALA A 124 7.02 -5.11 -16.14
N ALA A 125 8.16 -5.81 -15.99
CA ALA A 125 9.32 -5.61 -16.85
C ALA A 125 9.00 -5.96 -18.33
N ALA A 126 8.30 -7.08 -18.56
CA ALA A 126 7.88 -7.49 -19.89
C ALA A 126 6.94 -6.46 -20.54
N ILE A 127 5.95 -5.97 -19.80
CA ILE A 127 5.04 -4.91 -20.27
C ILE A 127 5.82 -3.63 -20.57
N GLY A 128 6.76 -3.23 -19.69
CA GLY A 128 7.61 -2.06 -19.91
C GLY A 128 8.41 -2.15 -21.20
N VAL A 129 9.09 -3.28 -21.43
CA VAL A 129 9.84 -3.52 -22.68
C VAL A 129 8.93 -3.51 -23.90
N LEU A 130 7.75 -4.12 -23.81
CA LEU A 130 6.78 -4.18 -24.90
C LEU A 130 6.31 -2.79 -25.31
N LEU A 131 5.95 -1.95 -24.32
CA LEU A 131 5.53 -0.56 -24.54
C LEU A 131 6.64 0.28 -25.16
N PHE A 132 7.89 0.08 -24.74
CA PHE A 132 9.04 0.80 -25.27
C PHE A 132 9.34 0.37 -26.72
N LYS A 133 9.27 -0.94 -27.01
CA LYS A 133 9.59 -1.51 -28.33
C LYS A 133 8.53 -1.17 -29.38
N TRP A 134 7.26 -1.12 -29.00
CA TRP A 134 6.15 -0.82 -29.90
C TRP A 134 5.84 0.67 -30.01
N GLY A 135 6.55 1.53 -29.29
CA GLY A 135 6.38 3.00 -29.35
C GLY A 135 4.97 3.47 -29.01
N VAL A 136 4.24 2.72 -28.18
CA VAL A 136 2.86 3.03 -27.79
C VAL A 136 2.82 4.34 -27.04
N LYS A 137 2.12 5.33 -27.60
CA LYS A 137 1.89 6.61 -26.93
C LYS A 137 0.87 6.44 -25.82
N LEU A 138 1.34 6.10 -24.61
CA LEU A 138 0.48 6.02 -23.44
C LEU A 138 -0.02 7.42 -23.04
N ASN A 139 -1.33 7.53 -22.84
CA ASN A 139 -1.88 8.70 -22.17
C ASN A 139 -1.59 8.60 -20.66
N LEU A 140 -0.48 9.19 -20.22
CA LEU A 140 -0.02 9.15 -18.85
C LEU A 140 -1.10 9.56 -17.85
N ARG A 141 -1.97 10.52 -18.21
CA ARG A 141 -3.06 10.97 -17.33
C ARG A 141 -4.07 9.86 -17.07
N VAL A 142 -4.46 9.12 -18.11
CA VAL A 142 -5.40 7.99 -17.99
C VAL A 142 -4.74 6.85 -17.23
N PHE A 143 -3.48 6.56 -17.52
CA PHE A 143 -2.70 5.54 -16.84
C PHE A 143 -2.60 5.80 -15.34
N PHE A 144 -2.16 6.99 -14.92
CA PHE A 144 -2.07 7.33 -13.50
C PHE A 144 -3.42 7.35 -12.79
N LYS A 145 -4.49 7.75 -13.51
CA LYS A 145 -5.85 7.68 -12.96
C LYS A 145 -6.29 6.23 -12.72
N ALA A 146 -6.07 5.34 -13.66
CA ALA A 146 -6.46 3.93 -13.54
C ALA A 146 -5.64 3.23 -12.43
N MET A 147 -4.32 3.45 -12.41
CA MET A 147 -3.44 2.90 -11.38
C MET A 147 -3.75 3.44 -9.99
N GLY A 148 -4.08 4.73 -9.88
CA GLY A 148 -4.47 5.32 -8.60
C GLY A 148 -5.78 4.77 -8.06
N ILE A 149 -6.78 4.51 -8.92
CA ILE A 149 -8.03 3.84 -8.52
C ILE A 149 -7.73 2.40 -8.07
N LEU A 150 -6.91 1.66 -8.82
CA LEU A 150 -6.52 0.30 -8.43
C LEU A 150 -5.83 0.30 -7.07
N LEU A 151 -4.86 1.19 -6.87
CA LEU A 151 -4.14 1.31 -5.59
C LEU A 151 -5.09 1.70 -4.45
N LEU A 152 -6.05 2.59 -4.68
CA LEU A 152 -7.07 2.96 -3.69
C LEU A 152 -7.88 1.73 -3.22
N LEU A 153 -8.29 0.86 -4.16
CA LEU A 153 -9.00 -0.38 -3.84
C LEU A 153 -8.14 -1.36 -3.06
N VAL A 154 -6.88 -1.50 -3.45
CA VAL A 154 -5.91 -2.34 -2.73
C VAL A 154 -5.71 -1.86 -1.30
N ILE A 155 -5.55 -0.53 -1.08
CA ILE A 155 -5.39 0.04 0.26
C ILE A 155 -6.66 -0.15 1.10
N ALA A 156 -7.84 0.00 0.49
CA ALA A 156 -9.11 -0.30 1.16
C ALA A 156 -9.18 -1.77 1.63
N GLY A 157 -8.65 -2.70 0.82
CA GLY A 157 -8.51 -4.10 1.20
C GLY A 157 -7.56 -4.31 2.39
N LEU A 158 -6.46 -3.53 2.49
CA LEU A 158 -5.58 -3.57 3.65
C LEU A 158 -6.27 -3.14 4.94
N VAL A 159 -7.24 -2.21 4.88
CA VAL A 159 -8.06 -1.84 6.04
C VAL A 159 -8.84 -3.03 6.55
N VAL A 160 -9.46 -3.80 5.64
CA VAL A 160 -10.22 -5.02 5.99
C VAL A 160 -9.30 -6.06 6.62
N THR A 161 -8.11 -6.28 6.04
CA THR A 161 -7.10 -7.21 6.56
C THR A 161 -6.61 -6.79 7.95
N ALA A 162 -6.28 -5.51 8.16
CA ALA A 162 -5.85 -4.98 9.45
C ALA A 162 -6.89 -5.22 10.54
N LEU A 163 -8.16 -4.95 10.26
CA LEU A 163 -9.26 -5.21 11.19
C LEU A 163 -9.40 -6.70 11.52
N GLY A 164 -9.18 -7.58 10.55
CA GLY A 164 -9.17 -9.04 10.75
C GLY A 164 -8.05 -9.47 11.72
N HIS A 165 -6.84 -8.94 11.56
CA HIS A 165 -5.72 -9.23 12.47
C HIS A 165 -6.02 -8.75 13.90
N PHE A 166 -6.63 -7.57 14.08
CA PHE A 166 -7.03 -7.08 15.41
C PHE A 166 -8.13 -7.95 16.04
N ASP A 167 -9.08 -8.46 15.26
CA ASP A 167 -10.08 -9.40 15.75
C ASP A 167 -9.43 -10.70 16.23
N THR A 168 -8.43 -11.20 15.51
CA THR A 168 -7.63 -12.37 15.90
C THR A 168 -6.87 -12.12 17.21
N VAL A 169 -6.26 -10.94 17.38
CA VAL A 169 -5.61 -10.55 18.65
C VAL A 169 -6.60 -10.58 19.79
N MET A 170 -7.77 -9.94 19.62
CA MET A 170 -8.80 -9.88 20.66
C MET A 170 -9.37 -11.26 21.02
N SER A 171 -9.61 -12.11 20.01
CA SER A 171 -10.07 -13.49 20.23
C SER A 171 -9.04 -14.34 20.95
N THR A 172 -7.75 -14.18 20.63
CA THR A 172 -6.66 -14.89 21.30
C THR A 172 -6.51 -14.44 22.76
N LEU A 173 -6.59 -13.13 23.03
CA LEU A 173 -6.59 -12.58 24.38
C LEU A 173 -7.78 -13.09 25.20
N ALA A 174 -8.98 -13.11 24.63
CA ALA A 174 -10.18 -13.59 25.28
C ALA A 174 -10.10 -15.09 25.62
N SER A 175 -9.41 -15.89 24.81
CA SER A 175 -9.24 -17.33 25.05
C SER A 175 -8.25 -17.66 26.17
N GLN A 176 -7.32 -16.75 26.48
CA GLN A 176 -6.28 -16.99 27.51
C GLN A 176 -6.79 -16.87 28.96
N SER A 177 -7.86 -16.12 29.21
CA SER A 177 -8.37 -15.90 30.58
C SER A 177 -9.89 -15.71 30.58
N ARG A 178 -10.56 -16.33 31.58
CA ARG A 178 -12.00 -16.10 31.81
C ARG A 178 -12.32 -14.64 32.11
N ALA A 179 -11.40 -13.91 32.74
CA ALA A 179 -11.56 -12.48 33.02
C ALA A 179 -11.51 -11.63 31.72
N SER A 180 -10.82 -12.13 30.71
CA SER A 180 -10.68 -11.46 29.39
C SER A 180 -11.79 -11.83 28.41
N ALA A 181 -12.67 -12.79 28.76
CA ALA A 181 -13.76 -13.22 27.85
C ALA A 181 -14.73 -12.08 27.53
N SER A 182 -14.93 -11.13 28.46
CA SER A 182 -15.76 -9.94 28.25
C SER A 182 -15.24 -8.97 27.18
N ILE A 183 -13.99 -9.09 26.73
CA ILE A 183 -13.41 -8.31 25.65
C ILE A 183 -14.06 -8.66 24.30
N CYS A 184 -14.50 -9.91 24.12
CA CYS A 184 -15.29 -10.35 22.98
C CYS A 184 -16.75 -9.92 23.08
N PHE A 185 -16.98 -8.62 23.09
CA PHE A 185 -18.28 -7.99 23.32
C PHE A 185 -19.38 -8.48 22.39
N TYR A 186 -19.05 -8.77 21.13
CA TYR A 186 -20.04 -9.17 20.14
C TYR A 186 -20.42 -10.65 20.29
N TYR A 187 -19.45 -11.50 20.61
CA TYR A 187 -19.66 -12.93 20.79
C TYR A 187 -20.57 -13.23 22.00
N GLU A 188 -20.38 -12.52 23.12
CA GLU A 188 -21.18 -12.72 24.35
C GLU A 188 -22.59 -12.17 24.23
N ARG A 189 -22.78 -11.00 23.57
CA ARG A 189 -24.06 -10.30 23.53
C ARG A 189 -25.04 -10.77 22.46
N PHE A 190 -24.52 -11.22 21.30
CA PHE A 190 -25.31 -11.53 20.10
C PHE A 190 -25.15 -12.96 19.61
N ALA A 191 -24.60 -13.83 20.43
CA ALA A 191 -24.50 -15.27 20.33
C ALA A 191 -24.10 -15.88 18.95
N ARG A 192 -22.97 -16.58 18.94
CA ARG A 192 -22.53 -17.54 17.91
C ARG A 192 -22.02 -16.97 16.58
N VAL A 193 -21.50 -15.77 16.55
CA VAL A 193 -20.73 -15.25 15.42
C VAL A 193 -19.25 -15.58 15.63
N HIS A 194 -18.55 -15.96 14.55
CA HIS A 194 -17.12 -16.33 14.60
C HIS A 194 -16.17 -15.11 14.70
N SER A 195 -16.64 -13.97 15.17
CA SER A 195 -15.82 -12.76 15.35
C SER A 195 -15.96 -12.23 16.77
N CYS A 196 -14.88 -11.65 17.29
CA CYS A 196 -14.83 -11.08 18.63
C CYS A 196 -15.37 -9.64 18.66
N ILE A 197 -14.93 -8.80 17.73
CA ILE A 197 -15.23 -7.36 17.70
C ILE A 197 -15.82 -6.85 16.37
N LEU A 198 -15.76 -7.64 15.29
CA LEU A 198 -16.13 -7.17 13.94
C LEU A 198 -17.64 -7.18 13.66
N GLY A 199 -18.43 -7.72 14.57
CA GLY A 199 -19.88 -7.69 14.47
C GLY A 199 -20.48 -8.83 13.65
N ALA A 200 -21.69 -8.59 13.09
CA ALA A 200 -22.41 -9.58 12.32
C ALA A 200 -21.70 -9.92 11.03
N LYS A 201 -21.78 -11.18 10.61
CA LYS A 201 -21.28 -11.64 9.33
C LYS A 201 -22.20 -11.14 8.22
N VAL A 202 -21.64 -10.41 7.26
CA VAL A 202 -22.34 -9.88 6.07
C VAL A 202 -22.49 -10.96 5.01
N TRP A 203 -21.38 -11.68 4.70
CA TRP A 203 -21.41 -12.83 3.81
C TRP A 203 -20.40 -13.91 4.24
N ASP A 204 -20.62 -15.13 3.75
CA ASP A 204 -19.71 -16.25 3.86
C ASP A 204 -19.71 -17.01 2.52
N LEU A 205 -18.69 -16.79 1.73
CA LEU A 205 -18.52 -17.38 0.41
C LEU A 205 -17.38 -18.41 0.38
N GLY A 206 -16.94 -18.90 1.55
CA GLY A 206 -15.81 -19.81 1.66
C GLY A 206 -15.97 -21.11 0.87
N GLN A 207 -17.20 -21.56 0.59
CA GLN A 207 -17.43 -22.75 -0.22
C GLN A 207 -17.45 -22.47 -1.74
N VAL A 208 -17.80 -21.25 -2.15
CA VAL A 208 -17.97 -20.88 -3.57
C VAL A 208 -16.74 -20.15 -4.10
N LEU A 209 -16.18 -19.27 -3.30
CA LEU A 209 -15.09 -18.39 -3.71
C LEU A 209 -14.07 -18.23 -2.56
N PRO A 210 -13.28 -19.26 -2.26
CA PRO A 210 -12.24 -19.18 -1.23
C PRO A 210 -11.18 -18.15 -1.63
N ASP A 211 -10.70 -17.36 -0.64
CA ASP A 211 -9.71 -16.30 -0.84
C ASP A 211 -8.28 -16.79 -1.05
N ASP A 212 -8.01 -18.07 -0.76
CA ASP A 212 -6.74 -18.76 -0.98
C ASP A 212 -6.59 -19.37 -2.41
N ARG A 213 -7.68 -19.41 -3.21
CA ARG A 213 -7.70 -20.04 -4.53
C ARG A 213 -8.11 -19.08 -5.63
N PHE A 214 -7.71 -19.40 -6.88
CA PHE A 214 -8.19 -18.69 -8.06
C PHE A 214 -9.71 -18.92 -8.26
N PRO A 215 -10.51 -17.86 -8.54
CA PRO A 215 -10.18 -16.44 -8.73
C PRO A 215 -10.22 -15.59 -7.44
N GLY A 216 -10.61 -16.16 -6.28
CA GLY A 216 -10.76 -15.44 -5.02
C GLY A 216 -9.46 -14.76 -4.57
N ALA A 217 -8.30 -15.41 -4.75
CA ALA A 217 -6.99 -14.85 -4.45
C ALA A 217 -6.70 -13.53 -5.19
N ILE A 218 -7.10 -13.42 -6.47
CA ILE A 218 -6.94 -12.18 -7.24
C ILE A 218 -7.88 -11.10 -6.71
N LEU A 219 -9.14 -11.44 -6.39
CA LEU A 219 -10.10 -10.50 -5.82
C LEU A 219 -9.65 -10.02 -4.44
N SER A 220 -9.07 -10.91 -3.63
CA SER A 220 -8.49 -10.57 -2.33
C SER A 220 -7.31 -9.61 -2.50
N ALA A 221 -6.42 -9.87 -3.45
CA ALA A 221 -5.26 -9.02 -3.70
C ALA A 221 -5.62 -7.62 -4.22
N LEU A 222 -6.58 -7.52 -5.17
CA LEU A 222 -6.91 -6.28 -5.86
C LEU A 222 -7.99 -5.45 -5.18
N PHE A 223 -8.98 -6.11 -4.57
CA PHE A 223 -10.17 -5.43 -4.03
C PHE A 223 -10.32 -5.61 -2.51
N GLY A 224 -9.42 -6.37 -1.88
CA GLY A 224 -9.55 -6.73 -0.48
C GLY A 224 -10.72 -7.66 -0.17
N TYR A 225 -11.13 -8.45 -1.17
CA TYR A 225 -12.13 -9.48 -0.95
C TYR A 225 -11.69 -10.45 0.15
N THR A 226 -12.60 -10.80 1.05
CA THR A 226 -12.42 -11.85 2.04
C THR A 226 -13.59 -12.82 1.93
N GLN A 227 -13.32 -14.13 2.04
CA GLN A 227 -14.36 -15.15 2.01
C GLN A 227 -15.42 -14.94 3.10
N ARG A 228 -15.04 -14.32 4.23
CA ARG A 228 -15.94 -13.94 5.31
C ARG A 228 -15.78 -12.45 5.57
N LEU A 229 -16.83 -11.68 5.33
CA LEU A 229 -16.85 -10.25 5.61
C LEU A 229 -17.77 -9.95 6.77
N TYR A 230 -17.30 -9.14 7.70
CA TYR A 230 -18.06 -8.68 8.85
C TYR A 230 -18.49 -7.22 8.70
N LEU A 231 -19.54 -6.84 9.45
CA LEU A 231 -20.18 -5.53 9.33
C LEU A 231 -19.20 -4.36 9.54
N VAL A 232 -18.34 -4.43 10.56
CA VAL A 232 -17.33 -3.39 10.84
C VAL A 232 -16.35 -3.24 9.69
N GLN A 233 -15.90 -4.36 9.10
CA GLN A 233 -15.02 -4.35 7.93
C GLN A 233 -15.68 -3.70 6.72
N ALA A 234 -16.96 -4.04 6.44
CA ALA A 234 -17.71 -3.46 5.33
C ALA A 234 -17.88 -1.94 5.50
N ILE A 235 -18.25 -1.50 6.70
CA ILE A 235 -18.39 -0.07 7.01
C ILE A 235 -17.04 0.64 6.88
N ALA A 236 -15.98 0.08 7.44
CA ALA A 236 -14.64 0.67 7.36
C ALA A 236 -14.13 0.78 5.92
N TYR A 237 -14.36 -0.25 5.09
CA TYR A 237 -14.04 -0.24 3.66
C TYR A 237 -14.73 0.92 2.93
N VAL A 238 -16.04 1.05 3.12
CA VAL A 238 -16.83 2.10 2.48
C VAL A 238 -16.43 3.49 2.97
N LEU A 239 -16.27 3.68 4.29
CA LEU A 239 -15.82 4.95 4.86
C LEU A 239 -14.43 5.35 4.34
N PHE A 240 -13.51 4.39 4.26
CA PHE A 240 -12.18 4.62 3.70
C PHE A 240 -12.25 5.08 2.24
N LEU A 241 -13.03 4.40 1.40
CA LEU A 241 -13.22 4.79 0.00
C LEU A 241 -13.80 6.19 -0.13
N PHE A 242 -14.76 6.58 0.69
CA PHE A 242 -15.30 7.94 0.68
C PHE A 242 -14.28 8.98 1.14
N ALA A 243 -13.57 8.72 2.24
CA ALA A 243 -12.59 9.65 2.78
C ALA A 243 -11.38 9.81 1.85
N VAL A 244 -10.61 8.74 1.66
CA VAL A 244 -9.36 8.79 0.87
C VAL A 244 -9.65 8.95 -0.62
N GLY A 245 -10.70 8.29 -1.14
CA GLY A 245 -11.16 8.45 -2.51
C GLY A 245 -11.61 9.88 -2.79
N GLY A 246 -12.33 10.52 -1.86
CA GLY A 246 -12.70 11.94 -1.96
C GLY A 246 -11.49 12.85 -2.10
N PHE A 247 -10.47 12.67 -1.23
CA PHE A 247 -9.20 13.40 -1.32
C PHE A 247 -8.45 13.12 -2.63
N TYR A 248 -8.43 11.87 -3.07
CA TYR A 248 -7.80 11.48 -4.33
C TYR A 248 -8.47 12.17 -5.54
N PHE A 249 -9.80 12.12 -5.65
CA PHE A 249 -10.53 12.76 -6.75
C PHE A 249 -10.45 14.30 -6.69
N GLN A 250 -10.44 14.88 -5.50
CA GLN A 250 -10.20 16.30 -5.31
C GLN A 250 -8.79 16.70 -5.79
N SER A 251 -7.79 15.89 -5.48
CA SER A 251 -6.41 16.07 -5.97
C SER A 251 -6.33 15.98 -7.50
N LEU A 252 -7.04 15.04 -8.13
CA LEU A 252 -7.15 14.93 -9.58
C LEU A 252 -7.79 16.15 -10.23
N SER A 253 -8.78 16.78 -9.56
CA SER A 253 -9.48 17.97 -10.07
C SER A 253 -8.68 19.27 -9.94
N GLY A 254 -7.47 19.22 -9.33
CA GLY A 254 -6.59 20.38 -9.19
C GLY A 254 -6.94 21.31 -8.01
N ARG A 255 -7.93 20.95 -7.20
CA ARG A 255 -8.22 21.62 -5.94
C ARG A 255 -7.38 20.97 -4.84
N SER A 256 -6.14 21.42 -4.67
CA SER A 256 -5.29 20.91 -3.59
C SER A 256 -5.79 21.41 -2.24
N PRO A 257 -6.18 20.56 -1.30
CA PRO A 257 -6.55 20.97 0.06
C PRO A 257 -5.35 21.52 0.84
N PHE A 258 -4.13 21.27 0.37
CA PHE A 258 -2.88 21.72 0.98
C PHE A 258 -2.16 22.81 0.18
N ALA A 259 -2.77 23.41 -0.82
CA ALA A 259 -2.20 24.58 -1.50
C ALA A 259 -2.13 25.73 -0.50
N LYS A 260 -1.01 25.88 0.18
CA LYS A 260 -0.63 27.07 0.89
C LYS A 260 -0.74 28.23 -0.12
N LYS A 261 -1.69 29.11 0.11
CA LYS A 261 -1.83 30.38 -0.61
C LYS A 261 -0.49 31.09 -0.52
N GLN A 262 0.37 30.96 -1.52
CA GLN A 262 1.51 31.85 -1.67
C GLN A 262 0.88 33.21 -1.91
N LEU A 263 0.77 33.98 -0.86
CA LEU A 263 0.58 35.43 -0.92
C LEU A 263 1.75 35.96 -1.75
N VAL A 264 1.48 36.23 -3.01
CA VAL A 264 2.33 37.02 -3.88
C VAL A 264 2.32 38.40 -3.27
N SER A 265 3.30 38.68 -2.42
CA SER A 265 3.71 40.03 -2.06
C SER A 265 4.42 40.65 -3.27
N SER A 266 3.68 41.01 -4.29
CA SER A 266 4.11 41.93 -5.32
C SER A 266 3.72 43.33 -4.85
N ALA A 267 4.54 43.91 -3.99
CA ALA A 267 4.57 45.36 -3.82
C ALA A 267 5.29 45.95 -5.04
N PRO A 268 4.67 46.83 -5.81
CA PRO A 268 5.40 47.58 -6.83
C PRO A 268 6.25 48.61 -6.13
N SER A 269 7.57 48.49 -6.23
CA SER A 269 8.49 49.57 -5.93
C SER A 269 8.23 50.71 -6.90
N ARG A 270 7.58 51.78 -6.44
CA ARG A 270 7.66 53.06 -7.10
C ARG A 270 9.11 53.55 -7.04
N VAL A 271 9.71 53.71 -8.19
CA VAL A 271 10.95 54.46 -8.35
C VAL A 271 10.48 55.91 -8.61
N GLU A 272 10.84 56.81 -7.71
CA GLU A 272 11.02 58.24 -7.96
C GLU A 272 12.47 58.48 -8.36
#